data_3c9a5222cc42823d251981bd97f5d6ce
#
_entry.id   3c9a5222cc42823d251981bd97f5d6ce
#
_cell.length_a   1.000
_cell.length_b   1.000
_cell.length_c   1.000
_cell.angle_alpha   90.00
_cell.angle_beta   90.00
_cell.angle_gamma   90.00
#
_symmetry.space_group_name_H-M   'P 1'
#
loop_
_entity.id
_entity.type
_entity.pdbx_description
1 polymer ?
#
loop_
_entity_poly.entity_id
_entity_poly.type
_entity_poly.pdbx_seq_one_letter_code
_entity_poly.pdbx_strand_id
1 'polypeptide(L)'
;MPYELKVDGLTEISEALSRLEERAPAIASQALYKGAGIMREEIQKGINTIKTAPFKYAAHGETRMPSPEEKAIVEKAAVGIAKFDKNGTEVNTSVGFSNAGYAELAGKVVPVPKIVNAINSGTSFMPKQPFVRKAARTGQNKSIEAMKTVIETEFEAITKKTGG
;
A
#
# COMPACT_ATOMS: atom_id res chain seq x y z
N MET A 1 -26.40 40.90 28.22
CA MET A 1 -26.02 39.75 29.06
C MET A 1 -25.75 38.53 28.15
N PRO A 2 -24.57 37.97 28.14
CA PRO A 2 -24.39 36.73 27.45
C PRO A 2 -25.13 35.62 28.18
N TYR A 3 -26.01 34.96 27.50
CA TYR A 3 -26.64 33.74 28.01
C TYR A 3 -25.64 32.60 27.90
N GLU A 4 -25.18 32.09 29.03
CA GLU A 4 -24.36 30.88 29.06
C GLU A 4 -25.29 29.69 29.08
N LEU A 5 -25.42 29.04 27.91
CA LEU A 5 -26.17 27.80 27.80
C LEU A 5 -25.25 26.65 28.22
N LYS A 6 -25.37 26.18 29.46
CA LYS A 6 -24.71 24.96 29.90
C LYS A 6 -25.55 23.77 29.51
N VAL A 7 -25.06 22.97 28.53
CA VAL A 7 -25.62 21.70 28.18
C VAL A 7 -24.76 20.63 28.85
N ASP A 8 -25.38 19.80 29.69
CA ASP A 8 -24.70 18.70 30.33
C ASP A 8 -24.13 17.75 29.26
N GLY A 9 -22.88 17.36 29.43
CA GLY A 9 -22.16 16.51 28.46
C GLY A 9 -21.41 17.25 27.34
N LEU A 10 -21.61 18.58 27.18
CA LEU A 10 -20.92 19.35 26.13
C LEU A 10 -19.41 19.44 26.37
N THR A 11 -19.01 19.55 27.64
CA THR A 11 -17.58 19.59 28.02
C THR A 11 -16.88 18.27 27.66
N GLU A 12 -17.51 17.14 27.99
CA GLU A 12 -16.95 15.82 27.66
C GLU A 12 -16.85 15.61 26.15
N ILE A 13 -17.85 16.04 25.39
CA ILE A 13 -17.81 15.99 23.91
C ILE A 13 -16.69 16.88 23.38
N SER A 14 -16.55 18.08 23.90
CA SER A 14 -15.50 19.03 23.49
C SER A 14 -14.10 18.49 23.81
N GLU A 15 -13.90 17.89 24.98
CA GLU A 15 -12.64 17.24 25.35
C GLU A 15 -12.33 16.03 24.46
N ALA A 16 -13.33 15.20 24.16
CA ALA A 16 -13.19 14.06 23.27
C ALA A 16 -12.79 14.49 21.85
N LEU A 17 -13.42 15.53 21.32
CA LEU A 17 -13.08 16.11 20.02
C LEU A 17 -11.68 16.70 19.99
N SER A 18 -11.25 17.41 21.04
CA SER A 18 -9.90 17.94 21.13
C SER A 18 -8.84 16.84 21.18
N ARG A 19 -9.07 15.77 21.93
CA ARG A 19 -8.19 14.60 21.96
C ARG A 19 -8.13 13.89 20.63
N LEU A 20 -9.26 13.77 19.93
CA LEU A 20 -9.31 13.21 18.59
C LEU A 20 -8.50 14.06 17.61
N GLU A 21 -8.64 15.37 17.65
CA GLU A 21 -7.89 16.29 16.80
C GLU A 21 -6.38 16.19 17.02
N GLU A 22 -5.94 16.15 18.28
CA GLU A 22 -4.54 15.99 18.64
C GLU A 22 -3.96 14.64 18.17
N ARG A 23 -4.75 13.58 18.24
CA ARG A 23 -4.34 12.23 17.87
C ARG A 23 -4.61 11.86 16.43
N ALA A 24 -5.39 12.65 15.69
CA ALA A 24 -5.79 12.35 14.33
C ALA A 24 -4.63 12.03 13.39
N PRO A 25 -3.48 12.74 13.39
CA PRO A 25 -2.34 12.38 12.53
C PRO A 25 -1.74 11.01 12.87
N ALA A 26 -1.68 10.64 14.15
CA ALA A 26 -1.18 9.35 14.58
C ALA A 26 -2.14 8.22 14.21
N ILE A 27 -3.44 8.43 14.39
CA ILE A 27 -4.50 7.49 14.01
C ILE A 27 -4.49 7.27 12.49
N ALA A 28 -4.41 8.34 11.71
CA ALA A 28 -4.31 8.28 10.26
C ALA A 28 -3.08 7.48 9.80
N SER A 29 -1.93 7.72 10.42
CA SER A 29 -0.70 6.97 10.11
C SER A 29 -0.83 5.48 10.45
N GLN A 30 -1.42 5.12 11.57
CA GLN A 30 -1.69 3.73 11.94
C GLN A 30 -2.65 3.05 10.98
N ALA A 31 -3.75 3.71 10.63
CA ALA A 31 -4.73 3.21 9.67
C ALA A 31 -4.09 2.96 8.30
N LEU A 32 -3.34 3.94 7.78
CA LEU A 32 -2.63 3.82 6.51
C LEU A 32 -1.58 2.70 6.54
N TYR A 33 -0.84 2.56 7.62
CA TYR A 33 0.15 1.47 7.76
C TYR A 33 -0.54 0.10 7.70
N LYS A 34 -1.67 -0.04 8.37
CA LYS A 34 -2.47 -1.27 8.33
C LYS A 34 -2.99 -1.57 6.93
N GLY A 35 -3.57 -0.56 6.27
CA GLY A 35 -4.05 -0.68 4.89
C GLY A 35 -2.93 -0.99 3.90
N ALA A 36 -1.79 -0.32 4.03
CA ALA A 36 -0.61 -0.55 3.20
C ALA A 36 -0.03 -1.97 3.39
N GLY A 37 -0.07 -2.50 4.62
CA GLY A 37 0.32 -3.88 4.92
C GLY A 37 -0.51 -4.90 4.13
N ILE A 38 -1.83 -4.71 4.09
CA ILE A 38 -2.75 -5.56 3.31
C ILE A 38 -2.45 -5.47 1.81
N MET A 39 -2.24 -4.25 1.29
CA MET A 39 -1.88 -4.08 -0.11
C MET A 39 -0.56 -4.75 -0.46
N ARG A 40 0.43 -4.67 0.43
CA ARG A 40 1.71 -5.37 0.27
C ARG A 40 1.51 -6.88 0.17
N GLU A 41 0.71 -7.46 1.05
CA GLU A 41 0.39 -8.89 1.03
C GLU A 41 -0.32 -9.31 -0.27
N GLU A 42 -1.27 -8.52 -0.73
CA GLU A 42 -1.97 -8.82 -2.00
C GLU A 42 -1.04 -8.71 -3.21
N ILE A 43 -0.10 -7.77 -3.23
CA ILE A 43 0.92 -7.69 -4.28
C ILE A 43 1.84 -8.91 -4.22
N GLN A 44 2.27 -9.35 -3.05
CA GLN A 44 3.07 -10.57 -2.89
C GLN A 44 2.34 -11.82 -3.39
N LYS A 45 1.05 -11.95 -3.09
CA LYS A 45 0.21 -13.01 -3.66
C LYS A 45 0.11 -12.90 -5.19
N GLY A 46 -0.01 -11.68 -5.70
CA GLY A 46 -0.06 -11.40 -7.13
C GLY A 46 1.19 -11.87 -7.89
N ILE A 47 2.36 -11.79 -7.28
CA ILE A 47 3.62 -12.27 -7.87
C ILE A 47 3.52 -13.76 -8.21
N ASN A 48 2.88 -14.57 -7.37
CA ASN A 48 2.71 -16.00 -7.59
C ASN A 48 1.88 -16.30 -8.85
N THR A 49 1.08 -15.38 -9.33
CA THR A 49 0.25 -15.53 -10.53
C THR A 49 1.00 -15.23 -11.83
N ILE A 50 2.23 -14.74 -11.78
CA ILE A 50 3.04 -14.44 -12.95
C ILE A 50 3.35 -15.74 -13.69
N LYS A 51 2.93 -15.81 -14.94
CA LYS A 51 3.23 -16.91 -15.84
C LYS A 51 4.61 -16.73 -16.45
N THR A 52 5.39 -17.78 -16.49
CA THR A 52 6.75 -17.79 -17.00
C THR A 52 6.94 -18.84 -18.08
N ALA A 53 7.97 -18.65 -18.91
CA ALA A 53 8.47 -19.65 -19.84
C ALA A 53 10.01 -19.58 -19.86
N PRO A 54 10.70 -20.65 -20.28
CA PRO A 54 12.16 -20.59 -20.44
C PRO A 54 12.58 -19.39 -21.28
N PHE A 55 13.71 -18.78 -20.89
CA PHE A 55 14.20 -17.59 -21.59
C PHE A 55 14.45 -17.88 -23.07
N LYS A 56 13.94 -17.03 -23.93
CA LYS A 56 14.27 -16.97 -25.35
C LYS A 56 14.36 -15.50 -25.80
N TYR A 57 15.18 -15.24 -26.77
CA TYR A 57 15.15 -13.94 -27.44
C TYR A 57 13.90 -13.87 -28.33
N ALA A 58 13.11 -12.82 -28.14
CA ALA A 58 12.00 -12.54 -29.05
C ALA A 58 12.57 -11.99 -30.36
N ALA A 59 12.25 -12.59 -31.49
CA ALA A 59 12.55 -12.03 -32.79
C ALA A 59 11.69 -10.78 -33.03
N HIS A 60 12.05 -10.03 -34.07
CA HIS A 60 11.28 -8.82 -34.41
C HIS A 60 9.80 -9.17 -34.63
N GLY A 61 8.91 -8.52 -33.90
CA GLY A 61 7.46 -8.76 -33.94
C GLY A 61 6.96 -9.94 -33.10
N GLU A 62 7.84 -10.69 -32.44
CA GLU A 62 7.48 -11.76 -31.51
C GLU A 62 7.45 -11.28 -30.07
N THR A 63 6.69 -11.98 -29.23
CA THR A 63 6.68 -11.77 -27.79
C THR A 63 7.26 -12.97 -27.04
N ARG A 64 7.81 -12.71 -25.85
CA ARG A 64 8.26 -13.76 -24.92
C ARG A 64 7.57 -13.60 -23.58
N MET A 65 7.40 -14.68 -22.87
CA MET A 65 6.98 -14.63 -21.47
C MET A 65 8.19 -14.25 -20.58
N PRO A 66 7.94 -13.70 -19.38
CA PRO A 66 8.99 -13.56 -18.37
C PRO A 66 9.67 -14.91 -18.12
N SER A 67 10.98 -14.89 -17.93
CA SER A 67 11.71 -16.09 -17.53
C SER A 67 11.48 -16.43 -16.05
N PRO A 68 11.68 -17.69 -15.64
CA PRO A 68 11.67 -18.06 -14.23
C PRO A 68 12.66 -17.24 -13.38
N GLU A 69 13.79 -16.84 -13.97
CA GLU A 69 14.81 -16.00 -13.32
C GLU A 69 14.27 -14.58 -13.07
N GLU A 70 13.62 -13.97 -14.05
CA GLU A 70 12.96 -12.66 -13.90
C GLU A 70 11.88 -12.70 -12.80
N LYS A 71 11.07 -13.74 -12.77
CA LYS A 71 10.07 -13.95 -11.71
C LYS A 71 10.73 -14.13 -10.34
N ALA A 72 11.79 -14.92 -10.25
CA ALA A 72 12.52 -15.14 -9.00
C ALA A 72 13.11 -13.82 -8.43
N ILE A 73 13.58 -12.94 -9.30
CA ILE A 73 14.06 -11.60 -8.91
C ILE A 73 12.91 -10.80 -8.29
N VAL A 74 11.73 -10.81 -8.88
CA VAL A 74 10.55 -10.12 -8.36
C VAL A 74 10.06 -10.74 -7.04
N GLU A 75 10.10 -12.06 -6.92
CA GLU A 75 9.75 -12.79 -5.68
C GLU A 75 10.68 -12.45 -4.51
N LYS A 76 11.97 -12.31 -4.79
CA LYS A 76 12.97 -11.92 -3.78
C LYS A 76 12.93 -10.43 -3.44
N ALA A 77 12.39 -9.62 -4.32
CA ALA A 77 12.28 -8.20 -4.12
C ALA A 77 11.29 -7.89 -2.98
N ALA A 78 11.73 -7.10 -2.02
CA ALA A 78 10.84 -6.65 -0.97
C ALA A 78 9.84 -5.64 -1.53
N VAL A 79 8.56 -5.96 -1.42
CA VAL A 79 7.49 -4.98 -1.61
C VAL A 79 7.54 -4.00 -0.44
N GLY A 80 7.91 -2.77 -0.71
CA GLY A 80 8.10 -1.74 0.30
C GLY A 80 6.85 -0.92 0.55
N ILE A 81 6.77 -0.36 1.74
CA ILE A 81 5.85 0.71 2.10
C ILE A 81 6.70 1.98 2.21
N ALA A 82 6.37 3.00 1.44
CA ALA A 82 7.10 4.27 1.47
C ALA A 82 6.92 4.98 2.82
N LYS A 83 7.85 5.85 3.16
CA LYS A 83 7.68 6.74 4.31
C LYS A 83 6.41 7.56 4.14
N PHE A 84 5.73 7.79 5.26
CA PHE A 84 4.57 8.67 5.26
C PHE A 84 4.97 10.08 4.87
N ASP A 85 4.28 10.63 3.89
CA ASP A 85 4.34 12.05 3.57
C ASP A 85 3.17 12.74 4.25
N LYS A 86 3.49 13.77 5.03
CA LYS A 86 2.50 14.59 5.74
C LYS A 86 2.48 15.97 5.10
N ASN A 87 1.38 16.28 4.45
CA ASN A 87 1.16 17.58 3.85
C ASN A 87 -0.09 18.22 4.49
N GLY A 88 0.14 19.10 5.45
CA GLY A 88 -0.95 19.70 6.23
C GLY A 88 -1.74 18.65 7.02
N THR A 89 -3.01 18.46 6.67
CA THR A 89 -3.92 17.47 7.25
C THR A 89 -3.91 16.13 6.53
N GLU A 90 -3.23 16.04 5.40
CA GLU A 90 -3.15 14.83 4.60
C GLU A 90 -1.95 13.98 4.98
N VAL A 91 -2.15 12.68 5.07
CA VAL A 91 -1.10 11.69 5.26
C VAL A 91 -1.16 10.69 4.11
N ASN A 92 -0.07 10.59 3.39
CA ASN A 92 0.05 9.73 2.21
C ASN A 92 1.16 8.69 2.36
N THR A 93 0.99 7.55 1.74
CA THR A 93 2.02 6.54 1.56
C THR A 93 1.81 5.82 0.24
N SER A 94 2.80 5.07 -0.18
CA SER A 94 2.70 4.20 -1.35
C SER A 94 3.27 2.82 -1.07
N VAL A 95 2.78 1.83 -1.81
CA VAL A 95 3.23 0.44 -1.70
C VAL A 95 3.72 0.00 -3.07
N GLY A 96 4.90 -0.56 -3.13
CA GLY A 96 5.45 -1.03 -4.39
C GLY A 96 6.94 -1.39 -4.33
N PHE A 97 7.58 -1.32 -5.48
CA PHE A 97 8.94 -1.78 -5.71
C PHE A 97 9.96 -0.66 -5.94
N SER A 98 9.62 0.58 -5.71
CA SER A 98 10.49 1.74 -6.02
C SER A 98 11.87 1.66 -5.33
N ASN A 99 11.94 1.06 -4.16
CA ASN A 99 13.15 0.87 -3.37
C ASN A 99 13.68 -0.57 -3.38
N ALA A 100 13.26 -1.39 -4.36
CA ALA A 100 13.65 -2.80 -4.45
C ALA A 100 15.10 -3.02 -4.90
N GLY A 101 15.83 -1.95 -5.28
CA GLY A 101 17.23 -2.01 -5.63
C GLY A 101 17.50 -2.60 -7.01
N TYR A 102 18.63 -3.30 -7.11
CA TYR A 102 19.16 -3.87 -8.34
C TYR A 102 19.30 -5.38 -8.21
N ALA A 103 19.20 -6.09 -9.33
CA ALA A 103 19.46 -7.51 -9.43
C ALA A 103 20.33 -7.82 -10.65
N GLU A 104 21.01 -8.94 -10.62
CA GLU A 104 21.75 -9.46 -11.77
C GLU A 104 20.83 -10.35 -12.61
N LEU A 105 20.75 -10.05 -13.90
CA LEU A 105 19.97 -10.80 -14.87
C LEU A 105 20.83 -11.01 -16.12
N ALA A 106 21.11 -12.25 -16.48
CA ALA A 106 21.94 -12.62 -17.64
C ALA A 106 23.29 -11.89 -17.68
N GLY A 107 23.96 -11.76 -16.53
CA GLY A 107 25.26 -11.10 -16.39
C GLY A 107 25.23 -9.56 -16.43
N LYS A 108 24.03 -8.97 -16.37
CA LYS A 108 23.84 -7.51 -16.33
C LYS A 108 23.11 -7.10 -15.05
N VAL A 109 23.55 -5.99 -14.47
CA VAL A 109 22.88 -5.38 -13.32
C VAL A 109 21.70 -4.55 -13.84
N VAL A 110 20.50 -4.89 -13.37
CA VAL A 110 19.25 -4.26 -13.81
C VAL A 110 18.45 -3.78 -12.59
N PRO A 111 17.85 -2.57 -12.64
CA PRO A 111 16.95 -2.14 -11.58
C PRO A 111 15.73 -3.06 -11.47
N VAL A 112 15.43 -3.55 -10.28
CA VAL A 112 14.25 -4.41 -10.04
C VAL A 112 12.95 -3.75 -10.47
N PRO A 113 12.70 -2.46 -10.21
CA PRO A 113 11.48 -1.80 -10.69
C PRO A 113 11.30 -1.85 -12.21
N LYS A 114 12.39 -1.89 -12.97
CA LYS A 114 12.32 -2.01 -14.43
C LYS A 114 11.79 -3.39 -14.86
N ILE A 115 12.22 -4.46 -14.17
CA ILE A 115 11.72 -5.83 -14.41
C ILE A 115 10.24 -5.91 -14.04
N VAL A 116 9.87 -5.37 -12.88
CA VAL A 116 8.47 -5.31 -12.41
C VAL A 116 7.58 -4.58 -13.41
N ASN A 117 8.02 -3.42 -13.90
CA ASN A 117 7.29 -2.64 -14.89
C ASN A 117 7.12 -3.39 -16.22
N ALA A 118 8.16 -4.05 -16.69
CA ALA A 118 8.11 -4.84 -17.92
C ALA A 118 7.05 -5.96 -17.82
N ILE A 119 6.97 -6.65 -16.69
CA ILE A 119 5.99 -7.71 -16.47
C ILE A 119 4.58 -7.14 -16.28
N ASN A 120 4.44 -6.14 -15.42
CA ASN A 120 3.14 -5.59 -15.05
C ASN A 120 2.45 -4.84 -16.18
N SER A 121 3.19 -4.01 -16.90
CA SER A 121 2.67 -3.12 -17.96
C SER A 121 2.90 -3.66 -19.36
N GLY A 122 3.78 -4.64 -19.51
CA GLY A 122 4.21 -5.17 -20.78
C GLY A 122 5.22 -4.28 -21.49
N THR A 123 5.79 -4.81 -22.55
CA THR A 123 6.70 -4.12 -23.47
C THR A 123 6.36 -4.54 -24.89
N SER A 124 7.07 -4.02 -25.90
CA SER A 124 6.89 -4.45 -27.30
C SER A 124 7.18 -5.94 -27.52
N PHE A 125 7.95 -6.58 -26.64
CA PHE A 125 8.33 -7.99 -26.73
C PHE A 125 7.82 -8.85 -25.56
N MET A 126 7.14 -8.29 -24.59
CA MET A 126 6.59 -9.01 -23.43
C MET A 126 5.12 -8.63 -23.21
N PRO A 127 4.19 -9.58 -23.25
CA PRO A 127 2.78 -9.29 -22.96
C PRO A 127 2.61 -8.87 -21.51
N LYS A 128 1.72 -7.93 -21.26
CA LYS A 128 1.42 -7.44 -19.92
C LYS A 128 0.81 -8.53 -19.04
N GLN A 129 1.25 -8.60 -17.81
CA GLN A 129 0.64 -9.38 -16.74
C GLN A 129 0.43 -8.43 -15.55
N PRO A 130 -0.70 -7.75 -15.46
CA PRO A 130 -0.90 -6.62 -14.52
C PRO A 130 -1.16 -7.10 -13.09
N PHE A 131 -0.20 -7.82 -12.50
CA PHE A 131 -0.34 -8.42 -11.17
C PHE A 131 -0.46 -7.37 -10.06
N VAL A 132 0.24 -6.24 -10.16
CA VAL A 132 0.13 -5.14 -9.19
C VAL A 132 -1.26 -4.50 -9.25
N ARG A 133 -1.75 -4.22 -10.46
CA ARG A 133 -3.08 -3.62 -10.65
C ARG A 133 -4.21 -4.54 -10.19
N LYS A 134 -4.10 -5.84 -10.46
CA LYS A 134 -5.04 -6.85 -9.97
C LYS A 134 -5.02 -6.96 -8.46
N ALA A 135 -3.83 -6.98 -7.86
CA ALA A 135 -3.66 -6.97 -6.42
C ALA A 135 -4.27 -5.72 -5.76
N ALA A 136 -4.06 -4.55 -6.37
CA ALA A 136 -4.67 -3.30 -5.91
C ALA A 136 -6.20 -3.38 -5.88
N ARG A 137 -6.81 -3.89 -6.94
CA ARG A 137 -8.28 -4.08 -7.00
C ARG A 137 -8.78 -5.05 -5.95
N THR A 138 -8.10 -6.18 -5.77
CA THR A 138 -8.46 -7.21 -4.78
C THR A 138 -8.29 -6.71 -3.35
N GLY A 139 -7.21 -5.98 -3.10
CA GLY A 139 -6.86 -5.49 -1.77
C GLY A 139 -7.59 -4.23 -1.34
N GLN A 140 -8.17 -3.47 -2.27
CA GLN A 140 -8.74 -2.15 -2.00
C GLN A 140 -9.79 -2.17 -0.88
N ASN A 141 -10.79 -3.02 -0.99
CA ASN A 141 -11.86 -3.11 0.00
C ASN A 141 -11.35 -3.62 1.34
N LYS A 142 -10.49 -4.64 1.33
CA LYS A 142 -9.86 -5.19 2.54
C LYS A 142 -9.03 -4.12 3.27
N SER A 143 -8.28 -3.34 2.51
CA SER A 143 -7.47 -2.22 3.02
C SER A 143 -8.37 -1.16 3.69
N ILE A 144 -9.42 -0.74 3.01
CA ILE A 144 -10.37 0.25 3.51
C ILE A 144 -11.05 -0.24 4.80
N GLU A 145 -11.51 -1.48 4.83
CA GLU A 145 -12.13 -2.07 6.03
C GLU A 145 -11.15 -2.14 7.21
N ALA A 146 -9.90 -2.52 6.96
CA ALA A 146 -8.89 -2.52 8.01
C ALA A 146 -8.56 -1.12 8.53
N MET A 147 -8.50 -0.12 7.65
CA MET A 147 -8.31 1.27 8.04
C MET A 147 -9.48 1.79 8.88
N LYS A 148 -10.72 1.51 8.47
CA LYS A 148 -11.92 1.85 9.24
C LYS A 148 -11.88 1.25 10.63
N THR A 149 -11.55 -0.04 10.76
CA THR A 149 -11.46 -0.73 12.04
C THR A 149 -10.45 -0.05 12.98
N VAL A 150 -9.30 0.36 12.47
CA VAL A 150 -8.30 1.10 13.27
C VAL A 150 -8.87 2.42 13.76
N ILE A 151 -9.50 3.19 12.88
CA ILE A 151 -10.08 4.50 13.20
C ILE A 151 -11.20 4.35 14.25
N GLU A 152 -12.09 3.41 14.07
CA GLU A 152 -13.20 3.13 14.99
C GLU A 152 -12.69 2.71 16.37
N THR A 153 -11.72 1.81 16.42
CA THR A 153 -11.12 1.32 17.67
C THR A 153 -10.46 2.47 18.45
N GLU A 154 -9.70 3.32 17.76
CA GLU A 154 -9.05 4.48 18.38
C GLU A 154 -10.06 5.55 18.84
N PHE A 155 -11.10 5.77 18.04
CA PHE A 155 -12.19 6.66 18.41
C PHE A 155 -12.92 6.20 19.67
N GLU A 156 -13.27 4.91 19.74
CA GLU A 156 -13.91 4.33 20.94
C GLU A 156 -13.00 4.43 22.18
N ALA A 157 -11.70 4.20 22.02
CA ALA A 157 -10.75 4.32 23.12
C ALA A 157 -10.68 5.76 23.67
N ILE A 158 -10.79 6.76 22.81
CA ILE A 158 -10.81 8.18 23.22
C ILE A 158 -12.11 8.51 23.95
N THR A 159 -13.25 8.09 23.41
CA THR A 159 -14.57 8.37 24.00
C THR A 159 -14.76 7.66 25.34
N LYS A 160 -14.30 6.42 25.51
CA LYS A 160 -14.36 5.69 26.78
C LYS A 160 -13.54 6.33 27.89
N LYS A 161 -12.38 6.91 27.58
CA LYS A 161 -11.54 7.62 28.54
C LYS A 161 -12.16 8.92 29.04
N THR A 162 -13.12 9.47 28.30
CA THR A 162 -13.79 10.72 28.61
C THR A 162 -15.08 10.52 29.42
N GLY A 163 -15.71 9.36 29.33
CA GLY A 163 -17.00 9.02 29.99
C GLY A 163 -16.87 8.18 31.27
N GLY A 164 -15.65 8.00 31.77
CA GLY A 164 -15.41 7.17 32.96
C GLY A 164 -14.97 7.90 34.18
#